data_8f3bd6f4e5ff7be17ef3646562668ee6
#
_entry.id   8f3bd6f4e5ff7be17ef3646562668ee6
#
_cell.length_a   1.000
_cell.length_b   1.000
_cell.length_c   1.000
_cell.angle_alpha   90.00
_cell.angle_beta   90.00
_cell.angle_gamma   90.00
#
_symmetry.space_group_name_H-M   'P 1'
#
loop_
_entity.id
_entity.type
_entity.pdbx_description
1 polymer ?
#
loop_
_entity_poly.entity_id
_entity_poly.type
_entity_poly.pdbx_seq_one_letter_code
_entity_poly.pdbx_strand_id
1 'polypeptide(L)'
;MVAFNKFFSSVFLAVLCATYGNAAPSLAGFKHSTHRVRSLDNGLKVELFHPSSSYQTFGQGLGLLSSLVGLDSADQTVSFVSSQLQMDSKNIAFKSGYTSNDGVTFGYAKQSHNGISFINAVANVAFKDNKVVAFGSSFVPINKIADSNPTVDVNTVIPKVEEVLQGKKNEIELSLEYLVQEDGSVALVHVFQVQDEMNSWYEAYADAHTGELVSVTDFVAKASAQNLPSPNHHEQYRALPAWKQDIREGLQYLLNPEDEEVSPKGWLSGNRTEGNNVVSFKGNQDATSVANRRQLGLVFDYTYDPAKAPTEGDNLDAARVNAFYIANTYHDVLYRYGFTEEAFNYQTDSFGKGKGGDPVLLSVQDASGTNDAKFFHTPDGQPGRCLMFIFTATRPARDGVMQNDILIHELTHGLTNRMTGGGTARCLQTLEARGLGEGWSDAVADWFAQSDNVSIVDFTTGNWVLNNAGGVRSKPYSTSTAVNDKKYSTIAGLNEEHYIGEVWANMLHNVLAELVLARGVSKNALTDASGTTGNVVFLNLLVKGLALQPCNPTLPAARDAIIQADQNLYAGGNKCLLWKTFASRGLGVGAKDYRDSSDVPKECQDDVV
;
A
#
# COMPACT_ATOMS: atom_id res chain seq x y z
N MET A 1 42.65 29.43 29.32
CA MET A 1 43.03 28.42 28.31
C MET A 1 42.71 27.08 28.90
N VAL A 2 41.54 26.56 28.61
CA VAL A 2 41.14 25.21 28.98
C VAL A 2 40.66 24.56 27.70
N ALA A 3 41.32 23.49 27.30
CA ALA A 3 41.02 22.73 26.11
C ALA A 3 39.77 21.90 26.35
N PHE A 4 38.76 22.08 25.53
CA PHE A 4 37.60 21.16 25.45
C PHE A 4 38.00 19.94 24.61
N ASN A 5 38.18 18.83 25.27
CA ASN A 5 38.29 17.53 24.62
C ASN A 5 36.94 17.14 24.03
N LYS A 6 36.90 17.03 22.70
CA LYS A 6 35.82 16.42 21.95
C LYS A 6 35.92 14.90 22.12
N PHE A 7 35.08 14.32 22.99
CA PHE A 7 34.69 12.92 22.90
C PHE A 7 33.30 12.88 22.24
N PHE A 8 33.25 12.81 20.94
CA PHE A 8 32.09 12.31 20.23
C PHE A 8 32.39 10.84 19.94
N SER A 9 31.80 9.96 20.72
CA SER A 9 31.73 8.56 20.44
C SER A 9 30.94 8.37 19.14
N SER A 10 31.54 7.69 18.21
CA SER A 10 31.01 7.36 16.91
C SER A 10 29.77 6.51 17.07
N VAL A 11 28.63 7.04 16.70
CA VAL A 11 27.44 6.25 16.40
C VAL A 11 27.80 5.41 15.19
N PHE A 12 28.03 4.14 15.35
CA PHE A 12 28.13 3.19 14.24
C PHE A 12 26.73 2.87 13.75
N LEU A 13 26.08 3.83 13.12
CA LEU A 13 25.25 3.53 11.98
C LEU A 13 26.26 3.17 10.87
N ALA A 14 26.10 2.06 10.18
CA ALA A 14 26.96 1.70 9.08
C ALA A 14 26.80 2.74 7.96
N VAL A 15 27.56 3.84 8.03
CA VAL A 15 27.62 4.88 7.02
C VAL A 15 28.65 4.44 6.00
N LEU A 16 28.20 3.84 4.89
CA LEU A 16 29.02 3.68 3.69
C LEU A 16 29.18 5.04 3.01
N CYS A 17 30.31 5.72 3.24
CA CYS A 17 30.76 6.83 2.41
C CYS A 17 31.03 6.32 1.00
N ALA A 18 30.14 6.57 0.05
CA ALA A 18 30.40 6.36 -1.37
C ALA A 18 31.37 7.43 -1.88
N THR A 19 32.65 7.11 -1.99
CA THR A 19 33.58 7.84 -2.86
C THR A 19 33.23 7.49 -4.31
N TYR A 20 33.04 8.50 -5.16
CA TYR A 20 32.87 8.34 -6.60
C TYR A 20 34.12 7.68 -7.20
N GLY A 21 34.10 6.37 -7.36
CA GLY A 21 35.01 5.59 -8.16
C GLY A 21 34.18 4.80 -9.15
N ASN A 22 34.54 4.85 -10.45
CA ASN A 22 33.98 4.01 -11.49
C ASN A 22 34.24 2.54 -11.14
N ALA A 23 33.36 1.92 -10.37
CA ALA A 23 33.34 0.50 -10.12
C ALA A 23 32.33 -0.16 -11.05
N ALA A 24 32.78 -1.24 -11.70
CA ALA A 24 31.93 -2.13 -12.49
C ALA A 24 30.67 -2.54 -11.72
N PRO A 25 29.55 -2.87 -12.38
CA PRO A 25 28.30 -3.22 -11.69
C PRO A 25 28.54 -4.47 -10.84
N SER A 26 28.84 -4.27 -9.57
CA SER A 26 28.85 -5.32 -8.57
C SER A 26 27.41 -5.79 -8.36
N LEU A 27 27.24 -7.04 -7.96
CA LEU A 27 26.03 -7.80 -7.64
C LEU A 27 25.05 -7.10 -6.66
N ALA A 28 24.83 -5.80 -6.80
CA ALA A 28 23.94 -4.96 -5.99
C ALA A 28 22.45 -5.35 -6.14
N GLY A 29 22.09 -6.14 -7.16
CA GLY A 29 20.72 -6.56 -7.43
C GLY A 29 20.06 -7.41 -6.35
N PHE A 30 20.83 -8.10 -5.52
CA PHE A 30 20.28 -8.99 -4.49
C PHE A 30 19.79 -8.25 -3.22
N LYS A 31 20.16 -6.99 -3.04
CA LYS A 31 19.75 -6.23 -1.85
C LYS A 31 18.35 -5.63 -1.93
N HIS A 32 17.74 -5.53 -3.10
CA HIS A 32 16.41 -4.89 -3.27
C HIS A 32 15.30 -5.59 -2.48
N SER A 33 15.39 -6.91 -2.34
CA SER A 33 14.37 -7.72 -1.62
C SER A 33 14.56 -7.75 -0.10
N THR A 34 15.67 -7.22 0.41
CA THR A 34 16.00 -7.27 1.84
C THR A 34 16.40 -5.93 2.45
N HIS A 35 16.77 -4.93 1.62
CA HIS A 35 17.30 -3.66 2.09
C HIS A 35 16.59 -2.47 1.48
N ARG A 36 16.62 -1.37 2.22
CA ARG A 36 16.27 -0.03 1.77
C ARG A 36 17.21 0.97 2.43
N VAL A 37 17.74 1.89 1.63
CA VAL A 37 18.45 3.07 2.14
C VAL A 37 17.56 4.28 2.01
N ARG A 38 17.33 5.01 3.10
CA ARG A 38 16.59 6.26 3.10
C ARG A 38 17.49 7.41 3.56
N SER A 39 17.41 8.51 2.84
CA SER A 39 17.95 9.79 3.32
C SER A 39 16.86 10.54 4.07
N LEU A 40 17.11 10.92 5.31
CA LEU A 40 16.26 11.78 6.10
C LEU A 40 16.54 13.25 5.75
N ASP A 41 15.60 14.16 6.07
CA ASP A 41 15.70 15.59 5.72
C ASP A 41 16.94 16.28 6.31
N ASN A 42 17.49 15.76 7.41
CA ASN A 42 18.74 16.19 8.01
C ASN A 42 20.02 15.64 7.32
N GLY A 43 19.86 14.90 6.20
CA GLY A 43 20.95 14.27 5.46
C GLY A 43 21.45 12.95 6.05
N LEU A 44 20.87 12.46 7.15
CA LEU A 44 21.17 11.14 7.70
C LEU A 44 20.65 10.06 6.77
N LYS A 45 21.47 9.06 6.47
CA LYS A 45 21.06 7.86 5.73
C LYS A 45 20.81 6.73 6.71
N VAL A 46 19.60 6.17 6.65
CA VAL A 46 19.23 4.99 7.43
C VAL A 46 19.11 3.81 6.46
N GLU A 47 19.82 2.73 6.75
CA GLU A 47 19.65 1.46 6.04
C GLU A 47 18.72 0.57 6.85
N LEU A 48 17.61 0.11 6.21
CA LEU A 48 16.65 -0.80 6.78
C LEU A 48 16.93 -2.19 6.23
N PHE A 49 16.97 -3.17 7.14
CA PHE A 49 17.11 -4.57 6.78
C PHE A 49 15.82 -5.34 7.14
N HIS A 50 15.39 -6.17 6.21
CA HIS A 50 14.33 -7.17 6.43
C HIS A 50 14.85 -8.54 5.98
N PRO A 51 14.69 -9.59 6.80
CA PRO A 51 15.01 -10.94 6.36
C PRO A 51 14.27 -11.29 5.07
N SER A 52 14.92 -12.04 4.19
CA SER A 52 14.28 -12.47 2.95
C SER A 52 13.07 -13.35 3.24
N SER A 53 11.96 -13.05 2.56
CA SER A 53 10.74 -13.84 2.65
C SER A 53 10.81 -15.05 1.73
N SER A 54 10.49 -16.23 2.26
CA SER A 54 10.08 -17.37 1.45
C SER A 54 8.58 -17.27 1.17
N TYR A 55 8.16 -17.67 -0.04
CA TYR A 55 6.75 -17.70 -0.39
C TYR A 55 6.41 -18.92 -1.22
N GLN A 56 5.29 -19.54 -0.92
CA GLN A 56 4.81 -20.72 -1.63
C GLN A 56 3.29 -20.69 -1.76
N THR A 57 2.80 -20.98 -2.94
CA THR A 57 1.39 -21.23 -3.23
C THR A 57 1.16 -22.71 -3.46
N PHE A 58 -0.03 -23.21 -3.11
CA PHE A 58 -0.35 -24.62 -3.15
C PHE A 58 -1.48 -24.96 -4.15
N GLY A 59 -1.83 -24.04 -5.03
CA GLY A 59 -2.86 -24.24 -6.05
C GLY A 59 -4.20 -24.66 -5.43
N GLN A 60 -4.63 -25.92 -5.63
CA GLN A 60 -5.87 -26.46 -5.05
C GLN A 60 -5.79 -26.73 -3.54
N GLY A 61 -4.68 -26.39 -2.91
CA GLY A 61 -4.46 -26.45 -1.48
C GLY A 61 -3.80 -27.74 -0.99
N LEU A 62 -2.97 -27.56 0.02
CA LEU A 62 -2.38 -28.63 0.83
C LEU A 62 -3.36 -28.99 1.94
N GLY A 63 -3.77 -30.25 2.04
CA GLY A 63 -4.67 -30.72 3.09
C GLY A 63 -4.10 -30.50 4.49
N LEU A 64 -4.90 -29.95 5.40
CA LEU A 64 -4.54 -29.84 6.79
C LEU A 64 -4.43 -31.22 7.44
N LEU A 65 -3.52 -31.35 8.40
CA LEU A 65 -3.53 -32.50 9.31
C LEU A 65 -4.90 -32.58 10.01
N SER A 66 -5.41 -33.79 10.21
CA SER A 66 -6.73 -34.02 10.83
C SER A 66 -6.86 -33.38 12.23
N SER A 67 -5.74 -33.21 12.94
CA SER A 67 -5.66 -32.52 14.23
C SER A 67 -5.87 -31.01 14.16
N LEU A 68 -5.78 -30.40 12.98
CA LEU A 68 -5.94 -28.95 12.79
C LEU A 68 -7.34 -28.58 12.28
N VAL A 69 -8.11 -29.56 11.81
CA VAL A 69 -9.46 -29.33 11.31
C VAL A 69 -10.39 -29.01 12.47
N GLY A 70 -11.07 -27.86 12.40
CA GLY A 70 -12.01 -27.43 13.44
C GLY A 70 -11.40 -26.59 14.58
N LEU A 71 -10.09 -26.33 14.54
CA LEU A 71 -9.45 -25.31 15.39
C LEU A 71 -9.83 -23.91 14.88
N ASP A 72 -9.72 -22.92 15.76
CA ASP A 72 -9.83 -21.53 15.32
C ASP A 72 -8.66 -21.09 14.42
N SER A 73 -8.78 -19.95 13.77
CA SER A 73 -7.77 -19.47 12.82
C SER A 73 -6.41 -19.17 13.43
N ALA A 74 -6.38 -18.81 14.74
CA ALA A 74 -5.15 -18.55 15.46
C ALA A 74 -4.37 -19.85 15.68
N ASP A 75 -5.05 -20.86 16.22
CA ASP A 75 -4.46 -22.17 16.48
C ASP A 75 -4.06 -22.89 15.18
N GLN A 76 -4.88 -22.79 14.13
CA GLN A 76 -4.53 -23.32 12.80
C GLN A 76 -3.26 -22.67 12.27
N THR A 77 -3.16 -21.34 12.35
CA THR A 77 -2.00 -20.58 11.87
C THR A 77 -0.73 -20.96 12.63
N VAL A 78 -0.77 -20.92 13.98
CA VAL A 78 0.40 -21.24 14.81
C VAL A 78 0.85 -22.69 14.58
N SER A 79 -0.09 -23.62 14.54
CA SER A 79 0.21 -25.05 14.36
C SER A 79 0.77 -25.33 12.97
N PHE A 80 0.23 -24.70 11.92
CA PHE A 80 0.76 -24.87 10.57
C PHE A 80 2.17 -24.29 10.44
N VAL A 81 2.40 -23.05 10.90
CA VAL A 81 3.71 -22.41 10.90
C VAL A 81 4.73 -23.23 11.68
N SER A 82 4.36 -23.72 12.88
CA SER A 82 5.18 -24.60 13.71
C SER A 82 5.62 -25.86 12.95
N SER A 83 4.67 -26.54 12.31
CA SER A 83 4.92 -27.75 11.53
C SER A 83 5.79 -27.48 10.31
N GLN A 84 5.48 -26.42 9.53
CA GLN A 84 6.16 -26.09 8.29
C GLN A 84 7.62 -25.66 8.52
N LEU A 85 7.87 -24.90 9.58
CA LEU A 85 9.21 -24.40 9.92
C LEU A 85 9.95 -25.27 10.94
N GLN A 86 9.35 -26.37 11.41
CA GLN A 86 9.90 -27.26 12.46
C GLN A 86 10.32 -26.47 13.72
N MET A 87 9.51 -25.51 14.12
CA MET A 87 9.74 -24.60 15.24
C MET A 87 8.74 -24.88 16.37
N ASP A 88 9.18 -24.75 17.62
CA ASP A 88 8.29 -24.85 18.78
C ASP A 88 7.20 -23.76 18.73
N SER A 89 5.93 -24.12 18.89
CA SER A 89 4.79 -23.20 18.84
C SER A 89 4.88 -22.04 19.83
N LYS A 90 5.57 -22.22 20.98
CA LYS A 90 5.84 -21.12 21.93
C LYS A 90 6.68 -19.98 21.35
N ASN A 91 7.41 -20.23 20.25
CA ASN A 91 8.21 -19.24 19.53
C ASN A 91 7.45 -18.60 18.36
N ILE A 92 6.12 -18.79 18.31
CA ILE A 92 5.23 -18.23 17.28
C ILE A 92 4.10 -17.50 17.98
N ALA A 93 4.01 -16.20 17.77
CA ALA A 93 2.94 -15.36 18.27
C ALA A 93 1.92 -15.09 17.17
N PHE A 94 0.68 -15.54 17.31
CA PHE A 94 -0.41 -15.12 16.44
C PHE A 94 -0.67 -13.63 16.62
N LYS A 95 -0.85 -12.91 15.51
CA LYS A 95 -1.05 -11.48 15.53
C LYS A 95 -2.49 -11.08 15.22
N SER A 96 -2.98 -11.52 14.09
CA SER A 96 -4.31 -11.19 13.57
C SER A 96 -4.74 -12.20 12.52
N GLY A 97 -6.02 -12.21 12.19
CA GLY A 97 -6.55 -12.98 11.09
C GLY A 97 -7.99 -12.57 10.79
N TYR A 98 -8.44 -12.85 9.59
CA TYR A 98 -9.81 -12.62 9.16
C TYR A 98 -10.20 -13.61 8.07
N THR A 99 -11.50 -13.72 7.80
CA THR A 99 -12.02 -14.51 6.69
C THR A 99 -12.67 -13.59 5.68
N SER A 100 -12.21 -13.63 4.43
CA SER A 100 -12.76 -12.83 3.35
C SER A 100 -14.09 -13.40 2.84
N ASN A 101 -14.86 -12.58 2.12
CA ASN A 101 -16.20 -12.94 1.60
C ASN A 101 -16.19 -14.17 0.67
N ASP A 102 -15.07 -14.47 0.03
CA ASP A 102 -14.86 -15.65 -0.82
C ASP A 102 -14.42 -16.90 -0.03
N GLY A 103 -14.43 -16.83 1.31
CA GLY A 103 -14.17 -17.95 2.21
C GLY A 103 -12.69 -18.29 2.37
N VAL A 104 -11.78 -17.38 2.01
CA VAL A 104 -10.35 -17.52 2.34
C VAL A 104 -10.10 -16.94 3.71
N THR A 105 -9.53 -17.74 4.62
CA THR A 105 -9.11 -17.31 5.95
C THR A 105 -7.62 -16.99 5.94
N PHE A 106 -7.28 -15.77 6.33
CA PHE A 106 -5.91 -15.30 6.47
C PHE A 106 -5.48 -15.33 7.93
N GLY A 107 -4.27 -15.80 8.20
CA GLY A 107 -3.66 -15.77 9.52
C GLY A 107 -2.27 -15.14 9.44
N TYR A 108 -1.97 -14.23 10.37
CA TYR A 108 -0.69 -13.52 10.45
C TYR A 108 -0.02 -13.82 11.79
N ALA A 109 1.27 -14.14 11.75
CA ALA A 109 2.06 -14.49 12.92
C ALA A 109 3.41 -13.78 12.94
N LYS A 110 3.96 -13.58 14.11
CA LYS A 110 5.32 -13.11 14.36
C LYS A 110 6.16 -14.23 14.97
N GLN A 111 7.44 -14.28 14.63
CA GLN A 111 8.40 -15.04 15.43
C GLN A 111 8.46 -14.44 16.83
N SER A 112 8.66 -15.27 17.85
CA SER A 112 8.80 -14.82 19.23
C SER A 112 9.92 -15.59 19.96
N HIS A 113 10.46 -14.98 21.00
CA HIS A 113 11.42 -15.60 21.89
C HIS A 113 11.19 -15.09 23.31
N ASN A 114 11.03 -16.02 24.27
CA ASN A 114 10.71 -15.69 25.67
C ASN A 114 9.49 -14.75 25.83
N GLY A 115 8.47 -14.90 24.96
CA GLY A 115 7.26 -14.09 25.00
C GLY A 115 7.40 -12.71 24.32
N ILE A 116 8.59 -12.34 23.81
CA ILE A 116 8.82 -11.09 23.10
C ILE A 116 8.80 -11.38 21.60
N SER A 117 7.99 -10.61 20.86
CA SER A 117 7.81 -10.76 19.40
C SER A 117 8.93 -10.11 18.62
N PHE A 118 9.14 -10.59 17.39
CA PHE A 118 10.05 -9.99 16.40
C PHE A 118 9.29 -9.00 15.52
N ILE A 119 9.92 -7.88 15.17
CA ILE A 119 9.35 -6.83 14.30
C ILE A 119 9.31 -7.29 12.85
N ASN A 120 10.45 -7.77 12.34
CA ASN A 120 10.72 -8.04 10.93
C ASN A 120 10.84 -9.53 10.58
N ALA A 121 10.51 -10.43 11.52
CA ALA A 121 10.38 -11.86 11.26
C ALA A 121 8.90 -12.26 11.42
N VAL A 122 8.20 -12.34 10.30
CA VAL A 122 6.75 -12.48 10.22
C VAL A 122 6.36 -13.62 9.28
N ALA A 123 5.15 -14.16 9.46
CA ALA A 123 4.58 -15.17 8.59
C ALA A 123 3.10 -14.88 8.30
N ASN A 124 2.66 -15.27 7.11
CA ASN A 124 1.25 -15.27 6.72
C ASN A 124 0.85 -16.62 6.14
N VAL A 125 -0.34 -17.07 6.49
CA VAL A 125 -0.94 -18.31 5.98
C VAL A 125 -2.33 -18.00 5.44
N ALA A 126 -2.68 -18.56 4.30
CA ALA A 126 -4.03 -18.48 3.76
C ALA A 126 -4.64 -19.89 3.69
N PHE A 127 -5.86 -20.01 4.19
CA PHE A 127 -6.63 -21.25 4.22
C PHE A 127 -7.89 -21.10 3.37
N LYS A 128 -8.24 -22.15 2.63
CA LYS A 128 -9.52 -22.28 1.92
C LYS A 128 -10.00 -23.73 1.98
N ASP A 129 -11.27 -23.94 2.31
CA ASP A 129 -11.88 -25.29 2.36
C ASP A 129 -11.06 -26.30 3.19
N ASN A 130 -10.59 -25.91 4.37
CA ASN A 130 -9.69 -26.70 5.25
C ASN A 130 -8.37 -27.13 4.58
N LYS A 131 -7.86 -26.33 3.65
CA LYS A 131 -6.55 -26.53 3.00
C LYS A 131 -5.74 -25.25 3.07
N VAL A 132 -4.42 -25.38 3.17
CA VAL A 132 -3.52 -24.23 3.02
C VAL A 132 -3.33 -23.95 1.53
N VAL A 133 -3.60 -22.73 1.10
CA VAL A 133 -3.46 -22.29 -0.30
C VAL A 133 -2.23 -21.41 -0.54
N ALA A 134 -1.77 -20.71 0.50
CA ALA A 134 -0.52 -19.94 0.43
C ALA A 134 0.17 -19.86 1.81
N PHE A 135 1.49 -19.76 1.80
CA PHE A 135 2.32 -19.58 2.97
C PHE A 135 3.51 -18.68 2.65
N GLY A 136 3.71 -17.65 3.44
CA GLY A 136 4.86 -16.76 3.40
C GLY A 136 5.54 -16.68 4.76
N SER A 137 6.88 -16.58 4.81
CA SER A 137 7.61 -16.43 6.05
C SER A 137 8.97 -15.76 5.86
N SER A 138 9.29 -14.83 6.75
CA SER A 138 10.61 -14.25 6.92
C SER A 138 11.24 -14.66 8.28
N PHE A 139 10.79 -15.75 8.89
CA PHE A 139 11.36 -16.26 10.13
C PHE A 139 12.83 -16.65 9.96
N VAL A 140 13.63 -16.44 11.00
CA VAL A 140 15.07 -16.68 10.98
C VAL A 140 15.50 -17.67 12.05
N PRO A 141 16.59 -18.45 11.83
CA PRO A 141 17.25 -19.19 12.88
C PRO A 141 17.83 -18.23 13.92
N ILE A 142 17.59 -18.51 15.21
CA ILE A 142 18.10 -17.68 16.31
C ILE A 142 19.49 -18.19 16.70
N ASN A 143 20.54 -17.52 16.23
CA ASN A 143 21.94 -17.90 16.55
C ASN A 143 22.59 -16.97 17.58
N LYS A 144 22.29 -15.67 17.50
CA LYS A 144 22.78 -14.63 18.41
C LYS A 144 21.61 -13.73 18.75
N ILE A 145 21.10 -13.83 19.96
CA ILE A 145 19.99 -13.01 20.43
C ILE A 145 20.41 -12.24 21.69
N ALA A 146 20.04 -10.98 21.74
CA ALA A 146 20.24 -10.15 22.92
C ALA A 146 19.41 -10.66 24.12
N ASP A 147 19.88 -10.36 25.34
CA ASP A 147 19.12 -10.66 26.56
C ASP A 147 17.74 -9.99 26.52
N SER A 148 16.74 -10.67 27.08
CA SER A 148 15.36 -10.18 27.11
C SER A 148 15.10 -9.05 28.13
N ASN A 149 16.06 -8.75 28.99
CA ASN A 149 15.95 -7.70 30.00
C ASN A 149 16.66 -6.44 29.52
N PRO A 150 15.94 -5.33 29.26
CA PRO A 150 16.56 -4.08 28.85
C PRO A 150 17.45 -3.52 29.96
N THR A 151 18.61 -2.95 29.59
CA THR A 151 19.54 -2.33 30.54
C THR A 151 19.53 -0.80 30.45
N VAL A 152 18.95 -0.24 29.41
CA VAL A 152 18.84 1.21 29.19
C VAL A 152 17.40 1.65 29.42
N ASP A 153 17.21 2.68 30.25
CA ASP A 153 15.89 3.30 30.44
C ASP A 153 15.48 4.05 29.18
N VAL A 154 14.36 3.64 28.57
CA VAL A 154 13.81 4.23 27.35
C VAL A 154 13.57 5.75 27.47
N ASN A 155 13.26 6.27 28.69
CA ASN A 155 13.09 7.71 28.91
C ASN A 155 14.38 8.50 28.68
N THR A 156 15.54 7.86 28.75
CA THR A 156 16.84 8.49 28.41
C THR A 156 17.18 8.41 26.92
N VAL A 157 16.50 7.51 26.20
CA VAL A 157 16.69 7.28 24.76
C VAL A 157 15.80 8.19 23.92
N ILE A 158 14.53 8.32 24.31
CA ILE A 158 13.52 9.09 23.58
C ILE A 158 14.02 10.49 23.17
N PRO A 159 14.57 11.34 24.06
CA PRO A 159 15.00 12.68 23.65
C PRO A 159 16.11 12.70 22.59
N LYS A 160 16.98 11.68 22.59
CA LYS A 160 18.05 11.55 21.61
C LYS A 160 17.51 11.17 20.23
N VAL A 161 16.53 10.25 20.21
CA VAL A 161 15.87 9.82 18.98
C VAL A 161 14.99 10.93 18.43
N GLU A 162 14.29 11.69 19.27
CA GLU A 162 13.56 12.90 18.87
C GLU A 162 14.47 13.93 18.17
N GLU A 163 15.66 14.16 18.71
CA GLU A 163 16.65 15.05 18.11
C GLU A 163 17.12 14.54 16.74
N VAL A 164 17.41 13.24 16.63
CA VAL A 164 17.89 12.61 15.39
C VAL A 164 16.82 12.61 14.31
N LEU A 165 15.57 12.30 14.68
CA LEU A 165 14.44 12.21 13.75
C LEU A 165 13.69 13.53 13.55
N GLN A 166 14.11 14.60 14.24
CA GLN A 166 13.50 15.95 14.19
C GLN A 166 11.99 15.94 14.46
N GLY A 167 11.55 15.14 15.45
CA GLY A 167 10.15 14.98 15.80
C GLY A 167 9.95 14.78 17.29
N LYS A 168 8.71 14.52 17.69
CA LYS A 168 8.32 14.23 19.07
C LYS A 168 7.67 12.87 19.19
N LYS A 169 7.94 12.15 20.28
CA LYS A 169 7.21 10.92 20.60
C LYS A 169 5.72 11.23 20.71
N ASN A 170 4.91 10.47 20.01
CA ASN A 170 3.44 10.56 20.10
C ASN A 170 2.88 9.75 21.30
N GLU A 171 1.55 9.73 21.45
CA GLU A 171 0.87 9.06 22.57
C GLU A 171 0.81 7.53 22.44
N ILE A 172 1.25 6.96 21.30
CA ILE A 172 1.24 5.50 21.10
C ILE A 172 2.13 4.82 22.13
N GLU A 173 1.61 3.74 22.71
CA GLU A 173 2.30 2.99 23.75
C GLU A 173 3.64 2.42 23.25
N LEU A 174 4.61 2.42 24.14
CA LEU A 174 5.91 1.79 23.94
C LEU A 174 5.78 0.28 23.92
N SER A 175 6.53 -0.39 23.05
CA SER A 175 6.70 -1.84 23.13
C SER A 175 8.18 -2.23 23.18
N LEU A 176 8.44 -3.46 23.63
CA LEU A 176 9.74 -4.08 23.62
C LEU A 176 9.66 -5.26 22.66
N GLU A 177 10.45 -5.24 21.61
CA GLU A 177 10.43 -6.26 20.57
C GLU A 177 11.87 -6.64 20.16
N TYR A 178 12.01 -7.75 19.44
CA TYR A 178 13.27 -8.16 18.82
C TYR A 178 13.34 -7.69 17.38
N LEU A 179 14.53 -7.28 16.94
CA LEU A 179 14.82 -6.88 15.56
C LEU A 179 15.99 -7.71 15.00
N VAL A 180 15.75 -8.41 13.91
CA VAL A 180 16.80 -9.13 13.18
C VAL A 180 17.64 -8.14 12.38
N GLN A 181 18.97 -8.27 12.48
CA GLN A 181 19.96 -7.45 11.78
C GLN A 181 20.59 -8.19 10.59
N GLU A 182 21.26 -7.45 9.69
CA GLU A 182 21.87 -8.01 8.47
C GLU A 182 22.89 -9.12 8.77
N ASP A 183 23.65 -9.01 9.86
CA ASP A 183 24.64 -10.01 10.26
C ASP A 183 24.03 -11.28 10.91
N GLY A 184 22.70 -11.36 10.97
CA GLY A 184 21.94 -12.44 11.59
C GLY A 184 21.89 -12.37 13.12
N SER A 185 22.39 -11.33 13.74
CA SER A 185 22.17 -11.05 15.15
C SER A 185 20.75 -10.51 15.38
N VAL A 186 20.26 -10.63 16.59
CA VAL A 186 18.93 -10.17 16.99
C VAL A 186 19.08 -9.22 18.18
N ALA A 187 18.78 -7.95 17.95
CA ALA A 187 18.78 -6.91 18.98
C ALA A 187 17.43 -6.89 19.72
N LEU A 188 17.46 -6.62 21.02
CA LEU A 188 16.27 -6.22 21.76
C LEU A 188 16.12 -4.70 21.60
N VAL A 189 14.93 -4.23 21.19
CA VAL A 189 14.72 -2.82 20.91
C VAL A 189 13.49 -2.27 21.61
N HIS A 190 13.61 -1.04 22.09
CA HIS A 190 12.46 -0.20 22.41
C HIS A 190 11.82 0.29 21.13
N VAL A 191 10.51 0.08 20.99
CA VAL A 191 9.72 0.49 19.84
C VAL A 191 8.80 1.63 20.24
N PHE A 192 8.89 2.75 19.57
CA PHE A 192 8.03 3.90 19.79
C PHE A 192 7.94 4.78 18.55
N GLN A 193 6.87 5.57 18.48
CA GLN A 193 6.66 6.43 17.34
C GLN A 193 7.10 7.86 17.64
N VAL A 194 7.82 8.45 16.67
CA VAL A 194 8.29 9.84 16.69
C VAL A 194 7.74 10.55 15.47
N GLN A 195 7.10 11.68 15.65
CA GLN A 195 6.50 12.44 14.56
C GLN A 195 6.79 13.93 14.66
N ASP A 196 6.94 14.58 13.53
CA ASP A 196 6.79 16.02 13.33
C ASP A 196 5.39 16.30 12.75
N GLU A 197 4.78 17.39 13.22
CA GLU A 197 3.37 17.70 12.88
C GLU A 197 3.05 17.82 11.40
N MET A 198 4.00 18.11 10.56
CA MET A 198 3.78 18.41 9.15
C MET A 198 4.51 17.46 8.18
N ASN A 199 5.63 16.83 8.59
CA ASN A 199 6.57 16.27 7.62
C ASN A 199 6.99 14.82 7.85
N SER A 200 6.90 14.28 9.06
CA SER A 200 7.45 12.95 9.35
C SER A 200 6.70 12.17 10.43
N TRP A 201 6.58 10.88 10.25
CA TRP A 201 6.10 9.95 11.25
C TRP A 201 6.88 8.65 11.17
N TYR A 202 7.73 8.44 12.14
CA TYR A 202 8.60 7.28 12.20
C TYR A 202 8.22 6.36 13.35
N GLU A 203 8.30 5.07 13.14
CA GLU A 203 8.42 4.10 14.22
C GLU A 203 9.91 3.81 14.40
N ALA A 204 10.43 4.18 15.56
CA ALA A 204 11.84 4.09 15.89
C ALA A 204 12.13 2.79 16.64
N TYR A 205 13.26 2.18 16.31
CA TYR A 205 13.77 0.98 16.95
C TYR A 205 15.10 1.29 17.60
N ALA A 206 15.09 1.51 18.91
CA ALA A 206 16.28 1.85 19.69
C ALA A 206 16.75 0.64 20.51
N ASP A 207 18.02 0.27 20.38
CA ASP A 207 18.60 -0.86 21.11
C ASP A 207 18.43 -0.71 22.63
N ALA A 208 17.82 -1.72 23.24
CA ALA A 208 17.46 -1.69 24.65
C ALA A 208 18.65 -1.89 25.62
N HIS A 209 19.86 -2.16 25.09
CA HIS A 209 21.09 -2.33 25.86
C HIS A 209 22.08 -1.18 25.66
N THR A 210 22.09 -0.54 24.47
CA THR A 210 23.02 0.55 24.16
C THR A 210 22.33 1.92 24.09
N GLY A 211 21.02 1.95 23.83
CA GLY A 211 20.24 3.17 23.60
C GLY A 211 20.47 3.80 22.22
N GLU A 212 21.15 3.11 21.30
CA GLU A 212 21.39 3.59 19.94
C GLU A 212 20.17 3.33 19.05
N LEU A 213 19.87 4.26 18.13
CA LEU A 213 18.85 4.07 17.11
C LEU A 213 19.37 3.05 16.07
N VAL A 214 18.73 1.88 16.01
CA VAL A 214 19.14 0.78 15.13
C VAL A 214 18.47 0.88 13.76
N SER A 215 17.17 1.19 13.73
CA SER A 215 16.40 1.27 12.50
C SER A 215 15.14 2.11 12.69
N VAL A 216 14.45 2.44 11.60
CA VAL A 216 13.17 3.13 11.63
C VAL A 216 12.22 2.54 10.57
N THR A 217 10.92 2.49 10.88
CA THR A 217 9.87 2.38 9.87
C THR A 217 9.22 3.75 9.71
N ASP A 218 8.96 4.15 8.49
CA ASP A 218 8.40 5.46 8.19
C ASP A 218 6.91 5.32 7.84
N PHE A 219 6.07 5.98 8.64
CA PHE A 219 4.61 5.98 8.47
C PHE A 219 4.18 7.38 8.17
N VAL A 220 4.45 8.28 7.82
CA VAL A 220 4.05 9.70 7.79
C VAL A 220 2.55 9.92 7.71
N ALA A 221 1.88 10.31 8.80
CA ALA A 221 0.48 10.81 8.85
C ALA A 221 0.12 11.55 10.14
N LYS A 222 -0.97 12.32 10.18
CA LYS A 222 -1.58 12.89 11.40
C LYS A 222 -3.10 12.85 11.43
N ALA A 223 -3.65 12.84 12.65
CA ALA A 223 -5.06 12.64 12.95
C ALA A 223 -5.67 13.67 13.89
N SER A 224 -6.92 13.92 13.80
CA SER A 224 -8.01 13.53 14.74
C SER A 224 -9.36 14.04 14.28
N ALA A 225 -10.43 13.25 14.46
CA ALA A 225 -11.80 13.62 14.14
C ALA A 225 -12.73 13.29 15.31
N GLN A 226 -13.77 14.11 15.53
CA GLN A 226 -14.86 13.84 16.46
C GLN A 226 -16.14 13.55 15.68
N ASN A 227 -16.91 12.57 16.17
CA ASN A 227 -18.10 12.02 15.54
C ASN A 227 -19.37 12.85 15.80
N LEU A 228 -20.21 13.01 14.76
CA LEU A 228 -21.64 13.32 14.89
C LEU A 228 -22.45 12.48 13.87
N PRO A 229 -23.63 11.95 14.23
CA PRO A 229 -24.44 11.12 13.35
C PRO A 229 -25.16 11.93 12.27
N SER A 230 -25.20 11.38 11.05
CA SER A 230 -25.88 11.99 9.90
C SER A 230 -27.29 11.44 9.72
N PRO A 231 -28.28 12.29 9.37
CA PRO A 231 -29.58 11.83 8.86
C PRO A 231 -29.53 11.60 7.35
N ASN A 232 -30.30 10.64 6.85
CA ASN A 232 -30.47 10.34 5.43
C ASN A 232 -30.88 11.59 4.64
N HIS A 233 -30.02 12.05 3.74
CA HIS A 233 -30.26 13.18 2.84
C HIS A 233 -29.93 12.78 1.41
N HIS A 234 -30.70 13.30 0.44
CA HIS A 234 -30.28 13.26 -0.95
C HIS A 234 -29.05 14.16 -1.11
N GLU A 235 -27.98 13.58 -1.67
CA GLU A 235 -26.69 14.23 -1.84
C GLU A 235 -26.39 14.44 -3.32
N GLN A 236 -25.86 15.61 -3.68
CA GLN A 236 -25.44 15.90 -5.04
C GLN A 236 -24.08 16.58 -5.05
N TYR A 237 -23.19 16.01 -5.83
CA TYR A 237 -21.80 16.48 -5.98
C TYR A 237 -21.54 16.94 -7.41
N ARG A 238 -20.96 18.13 -7.58
CA ARG A 238 -20.38 18.56 -8.83
C ARG A 238 -18.90 18.18 -8.82
N ALA A 239 -18.56 17.03 -9.39
CA ALA A 239 -17.23 16.44 -9.34
C ALA A 239 -16.83 15.81 -10.68
N LEU A 240 -15.58 15.44 -10.81
CA LEU A 240 -15.07 14.68 -11.94
C LEU A 240 -15.38 13.20 -11.69
N PRO A 241 -16.20 12.53 -12.51
CA PRO A 241 -16.49 11.10 -12.35
C PRO A 241 -15.21 10.26 -12.19
N ALA A 242 -15.26 9.22 -11.34
CA ALA A 242 -14.07 8.44 -10.99
C ALA A 242 -13.41 7.71 -12.19
N TRP A 243 -14.18 7.45 -13.26
CA TRP A 243 -13.68 6.87 -14.53
C TRP A 243 -13.08 7.89 -15.50
N LYS A 244 -13.07 9.17 -15.15
CA LYS A 244 -12.41 10.22 -15.92
C LYS A 244 -11.05 10.53 -15.32
N GLN A 245 -10.08 10.78 -16.16
CA GLN A 245 -8.71 10.97 -15.74
C GLN A 245 -8.46 12.36 -15.16
N ASP A 246 -8.96 13.42 -15.81
CA ASP A 246 -8.71 14.80 -15.39
C ASP A 246 -9.80 15.80 -15.80
N ILE A 247 -9.64 17.04 -15.34
CA ILE A 247 -10.63 18.12 -15.51
C ILE A 247 -10.96 18.46 -16.96
N ARG A 248 -10.12 18.13 -17.92
CA ARG A 248 -10.40 18.36 -19.36
C ARG A 248 -11.62 17.58 -19.85
N GLU A 249 -11.93 16.48 -19.18
CA GLU A 249 -13.11 15.65 -19.48
C GLU A 249 -14.42 16.19 -18.87
N GLY A 250 -14.32 17.22 -18.04
CA GLY A 250 -15.42 18.00 -17.50
C GLY A 250 -16.11 17.41 -16.26
N LEU A 251 -16.47 18.30 -15.34
CA LEU A 251 -17.24 17.96 -14.14
C LEU A 251 -18.67 17.54 -14.52
N GLN A 252 -19.26 16.68 -13.68
CA GLN A 252 -20.65 16.25 -13.79
C GLN A 252 -21.37 16.44 -12.46
N TYR A 253 -22.71 16.50 -12.51
CA TYR A 253 -23.55 16.40 -11.32
C TYR A 253 -23.85 14.95 -11.04
N LEU A 254 -23.37 14.46 -9.91
CA LEU A 254 -23.48 13.07 -9.45
C LEU A 254 -24.47 13.06 -8.30
N LEU A 255 -25.59 12.36 -8.49
CA LEU A 255 -26.72 12.33 -7.55
C LEU A 255 -26.71 11.00 -6.81
N ASN A 256 -26.69 11.05 -5.48
CA ASN A 256 -26.67 9.89 -4.59
C ASN A 256 -25.63 8.84 -5.07
N PRO A 257 -24.34 9.20 -5.18
CA PRO A 257 -23.34 8.29 -5.71
C PRO A 257 -22.89 7.24 -4.69
N GLU A 258 -23.30 7.38 -3.42
CA GLU A 258 -22.96 6.47 -2.33
C GLU A 258 -23.59 5.09 -2.53
N ASP A 259 -22.84 4.07 -2.16
CA ASP A 259 -23.30 2.69 -2.09
C ASP A 259 -23.87 2.40 -0.69
N GLU A 260 -25.18 2.37 -0.55
CA GLU A 260 -25.87 2.22 0.74
C GLU A 260 -25.56 0.87 1.44
N GLU A 261 -25.20 -0.18 0.71
CA GLU A 261 -24.81 -1.47 1.31
C GLU A 261 -23.41 -1.41 1.92
N VAL A 262 -22.53 -0.62 1.33
CA VAL A 262 -21.12 -0.49 1.71
C VAL A 262 -20.90 0.68 2.68
N SER A 263 -21.60 1.78 2.46
CA SER A 263 -21.59 2.97 3.28
C SER A 263 -22.96 3.19 3.94
N PRO A 264 -23.38 2.36 4.92
CA PRO A 264 -24.76 2.35 5.45
C PRO A 264 -25.12 3.61 6.24
N LYS A 265 -24.14 4.48 6.53
CA LYS A 265 -24.37 5.83 7.12
C LYS A 265 -24.36 6.94 6.09
N GLY A 266 -24.27 6.61 4.79
CA GLY A 266 -23.95 7.57 3.74
C GLY A 266 -22.50 8.04 3.80
N TRP A 267 -22.12 8.98 2.92
CA TRP A 267 -20.76 9.52 2.90
C TRP A 267 -20.58 10.71 3.86
N LEU A 268 -21.64 11.48 4.16
CA LEU A 268 -21.57 12.71 4.93
C LEU A 268 -21.88 12.53 6.42
N SER A 269 -21.07 13.17 7.26
CA SER A 269 -21.40 13.46 8.67
C SER A 269 -21.86 14.91 8.80
N GLY A 270 -23.10 15.19 8.39
CA GLY A 270 -23.64 16.56 8.41
C GLY A 270 -23.73 17.19 7.03
N ASN A 271 -23.19 18.42 6.83
CA ASN A 271 -23.28 19.17 5.57
C ASN A 271 -21.91 19.63 5.04
N ARG A 272 -20.85 18.94 5.42
CA ARG A 272 -19.47 19.25 5.04
C ARG A 272 -18.84 18.09 4.30
N THR A 273 -17.71 18.33 3.62
CA THR A 273 -16.89 17.28 2.99
C THR A 273 -16.15 16.45 4.04
N GLU A 274 -16.93 15.83 4.93
CA GLU A 274 -16.49 15.07 6.09
C GLU A 274 -17.46 13.90 6.34
N GLY A 275 -16.94 12.69 6.61
CA GLY A 275 -17.75 11.51 6.86
C GLY A 275 -17.02 10.34 7.47
N ASN A 276 -17.62 9.15 7.36
CA ASN A 276 -17.09 7.94 7.95
C ASN A 276 -15.75 7.52 7.34
N ASN A 277 -15.57 7.72 6.03
CA ASN A 277 -14.46 7.18 5.27
C ASN A 277 -13.35 8.23 5.07
N VAL A 278 -13.70 9.51 4.92
CA VAL A 278 -12.77 10.57 4.57
C VAL A 278 -13.19 11.93 5.11
N VAL A 279 -12.18 12.74 5.44
CA VAL A 279 -12.33 14.20 5.67
C VAL A 279 -11.50 14.92 4.61
N SER A 280 -12.12 15.71 3.73
CA SER A 280 -11.45 16.51 2.71
C SER A 280 -11.38 17.98 3.11
N PHE A 281 -10.16 18.50 3.31
CA PHE A 281 -9.91 19.81 3.90
C PHE A 281 -8.69 20.50 3.27
N LYS A 282 -8.36 21.72 3.72
CA LYS A 282 -7.09 22.39 3.42
C LYS A 282 -6.43 22.92 4.68
N GLY A 283 -5.22 22.43 4.96
CA GLY A 283 -4.42 22.88 6.11
C GLY A 283 -4.99 22.37 7.45
N ASN A 284 -6.11 22.93 7.92
CA ASN A 284 -6.82 22.49 9.12
C ASN A 284 -8.03 21.64 8.72
N GLN A 285 -8.29 20.54 9.44
CA GLN A 285 -9.40 19.62 9.19
C GLN A 285 -10.77 20.31 9.29
N ASP A 286 -10.92 21.38 10.05
CA ASP A 286 -12.13 22.20 10.09
C ASP A 286 -12.38 23.00 8.80
N ALA A 287 -11.37 23.16 7.95
CA ALA A 287 -11.44 23.91 6.70
C ALA A 287 -11.99 23.05 5.54
N THR A 288 -13.17 22.48 5.70
CA THR A 288 -13.93 21.67 4.75
C THR A 288 -14.89 22.52 3.91
N SER A 289 -15.39 21.99 2.78
CA SER A 289 -16.43 22.63 1.98
C SER A 289 -17.83 22.34 2.53
N VAL A 290 -18.74 23.29 2.40
CA VAL A 290 -20.10 23.24 2.95
C VAL A 290 -21.11 23.05 1.83
N ALA A 291 -22.01 22.07 1.96
CA ALA A 291 -23.12 21.89 1.05
C ALA A 291 -24.15 23.03 1.17
N ASN A 292 -24.69 23.46 0.04
CA ASN A 292 -25.88 24.32 0.01
C ASN A 292 -27.12 23.44 0.25
N ARG A 293 -27.96 23.82 1.21
CA ARG A 293 -29.28 23.19 1.37
C ARG A 293 -30.22 23.69 0.28
N ARG A 294 -30.67 22.79 -0.58
CA ARG A 294 -31.71 23.05 -1.58
C ARG A 294 -32.95 22.20 -1.27
N GLN A 295 -34.03 22.47 -1.98
CA GLN A 295 -35.31 21.77 -1.79
C GLN A 295 -35.21 20.23 -1.96
N LEU A 296 -34.16 19.75 -2.64
CA LEU A 296 -33.90 18.34 -2.93
C LEU A 296 -32.75 17.72 -2.08
N GLY A 297 -32.21 18.43 -1.07
CA GLY A 297 -31.16 17.90 -0.20
C GLY A 297 -29.89 18.74 -0.11
N LEU A 298 -28.75 18.09 0.12
CA LEU A 298 -27.43 18.70 0.22
C LEU A 298 -26.75 18.75 -1.15
N VAL A 299 -26.31 19.93 -1.59
CA VAL A 299 -25.73 20.12 -2.92
C VAL A 299 -24.36 20.80 -2.80
N PHE A 300 -23.32 20.13 -3.25
CA PHE A 300 -21.96 20.65 -3.39
C PHE A 300 -21.75 21.10 -4.84
N ASP A 301 -22.17 22.32 -5.15
CA ASP A 301 -22.18 22.90 -6.50
C ASP A 301 -21.08 23.95 -6.64
N TYR A 302 -19.83 23.52 -6.72
CA TYR A 302 -18.66 24.35 -6.91
C TYR A 302 -18.04 24.07 -8.28
N THR A 303 -17.74 25.14 -9.05
CA THR A 303 -17.15 25.01 -10.40
C THR A 303 -15.65 25.22 -10.33
N TYR A 304 -14.89 24.26 -10.85
CA TYR A 304 -13.46 24.46 -11.08
C TYR A 304 -13.23 25.19 -12.40
N ASP A 305 -12.50 26.31 -12.35
CA ASP A 305 -12.11 27.12 -13.51
C ASP A 305 -10.60 26.94 -13.76
N PRO A 306 -10.19 26.14 -14.78
CA PRO A 306 -8.77 25.88 -15.05
C PRO A 306 -8.01 27.10 -15.59
N ALA A 307 -8.70 28.21 -15.92
CA ALA A 307 -8.08 29.48 -16.30
C ALA A 307 -7.66 30.34 -15.10
N LYS A 308 -8.06 29.95 -13.89
CA LYS A 308 -7.68 30.59 -12.62
C LYS A 308 -6.66 29.77 -11.85
N ALA A 309 -5.98 30.42 -10.91
CA ALA A 309 -5.13 29.70 -9.98
C ALA A 309 -5.95 28.74 -9.08
N PRO A 310 -5.39 27.62 -8.58
CA PRO A 310 -6.09 26.68 -7.72
C PRO A 310 -6.74 27.31 -6.47
N THR A 311 -6.19 28.42 -6.00
CA THR A 311 -6.69 29.13 -4.78
C THR A 311 -7.69 30.25 -5.10
N GLU A 312 -8.05 30.47 -6.35
CA GLU A 312 -8.93 31.57 -6.76
C GLU A 312 -10.36 31.11 -7.04
N GLY A 313 -11.33 31.95 -6.67
CA GLY A 313 -12.75 31.69 -6.86
C GLY A 313 -13.20 30.43 -6.10
N ASP A 314 -13.99 29.58 -6.76
CA ASP A 314 -14.51 28.34 -6.20
C ASP A 314 -13.57 27.14 -6.34
N ASN A 315 -12.36 27.34 -6.93
CA ASN A 315 -11.44 26.24 -7.24
C ASN A 315 -11.06 25.40 -6.02
N LEU A 316 -10.84 26.04 -4.86
CA LEU A 316 -10.52 25.32 -3.63
C LEU A 316 -11.70 24.46 -3.16
N ASP A 317 -12.92 24.99 -3.18
CA ASP A 317 -14.09 24.22 -2.75
C ASP A 317 -14.42 23.11 -3.76
N ALA A 318 -14.27 23.37 -5.05
CA ALA A 318 -14.39 22.35 -6.08
C ALA A 318 -13.34 21.22 -5.89
N ALA A 319 -12.10 21.57 -5.51
CA ALA A 319 -11.05 20.59 -5.20
C ALA A 319 -11.42 19.72 -3.98
N ARG A 320 -11.88 20.32 -2.88
CA ARG A 320 -12.34 19.57 -1.69
C ARG A 320 -13.48 18.63 -2.01
N VAL A 321 -14.44 19.08 -2.82
CA VAL A 321 -15.61 18.27 -3.24
C VAL A 321 -15.18 17.14 -4.15
N ASN A 322 -14.28 17.40 -5.12
CA ASN A 322 -13.74 16.33 -5.98
C ASN A 322 -12.97 15.28 -5.17
N ALA A 323 -12.10 15.73 -4.27
CA ALA A 323 -11.34 14.85 -3.38
C ALA A 323 -12.25 13.97 -2.51
N PHE A 324 -13.28 14.56 -1.93
CA PHE A 324 -14.28 13.86 -1.10
C PHE A 324 -15.04 12.81 -1.91
N TYR A 325 -15.53 13.18 -3.08
CA TYR A 325 -16.24 12.28 -4.00
C TYR A 325 -15.35 11.10 -4.44
N ILE A 326 -14.12 11.39 -4.92
CA ILE A 326 -13.21 10.34 -5.39
C ILE A 326 -12.81 9.37 -4.26
N ALA A 327 -12.48 9.90 -3.07
CA ALA A 327 -12.05 9.05 -1.97
C ALA A 327 -13.18 8.14 -1.45
N ASN A 328 -14.42 8.63 -1.39
CA ASN A 328 -15.57 7.82 -1.02
C ASN A 328 -15.93 6.80 -2.12
N THR A 329 -15.92 7.21 -3.40
CA THR A 329 -16.12 6.26 -4.51
C THR A 329 -15.04 5.17 -4.50
N TYR A 330 -13.78 5.54 -4.30
CA TYR A 330 -12.67 4.59 -4.14
C TYR A 330 -12.93 3.61 -3.00
N HIS A 331 -13.35 4.11 -1.83
CA HIS A 331 -13.70 3.29 -0.68
C HIS A 331 -14.79 2.28 -1.04
N ASP A 332 -15.92 2.73 -1.61
CA ASP A 332 -17.07 1.87 -1.88
C ASP A 332 -16.76 0.81 -2.95
N VAL A 333 -16.02 1.19 -4.00
CA VAL A 333 -15.54 0.23 -5.01
C VAL A 333 -14.64 -0.82 -4.36
N LEU A 334 -13.57 -0.42 -3.67
CA LEU A 334 -12.58 -1.37 -3.13
C LEU A 334 -13.15 -2.23 -1.99
N TYR A 335 -14.16 -1.74 -1.27
CA TYR A 335 -14.89 -2.54 -0.30
C TYR A 335 -15.58 -3.75 -0.95
N ARG A 336 -16.26 -3.54 -2.07
CA ARG A 336 -16.89 -4.64 -2.83
C ARG A 336 -15.88 -5.66 -3.33
N TYR A 337 -14.67 -5.24 -3.66
CA TYR A 337 -13.58 -6.11 -4.06
C TYR A 337 -12.81 -6.73 -2.88
N GLY A 338 -13.18 -6.39 -1.64
CA GLY A 338 -12.71 -7.07 -0.43
C GLY A 338 -11.80 -6.27 0.50
N PHE A 339 -11.65 -4.95 0.30
CA PHE A 339 -11.00 -4.08 1.26
C PHE A 339 -12.02 -3.59 2.30
N THR A 340 -12.45 -4.51 3.14
CA THR A 340 -13.47 -4.32 4.17
C THR A 340 -12.86 -3.95 5.52
N GLU A 341 -13.70 -3.72 6.52
CA GLU A 341 -13.27 -3.45 7.90
C GLU A 341 -12.38 -4.57 8.46
N GLU A 342 -12.73 -5.84 8.19
CA GLU A 342 -11.93 -7.00 8.61
C GLU A 342 -10.62 -7.10 7.84
N ALA A 343 -10.58 -6.56 6.62
CA ALA A 343 -9.40 -6.47 5.76
C ALA A 343 -8.66 -5.13 5.91
N PHE A 344 -8.90 -4.42 7.03
CA PHE A 344 -8.13 -3.27 7.48
C PHE A 344 -8.38 -1.98 6.68
N ASN A 345 -9.59 -1.73 6.18
CA ASN A 345 -9.92 -0.49 5.48
C ASN A 345 -9.85 0.75 6.39
N TYR A 346 -10.07 1.92 5.82
CA TYR A 346 -10.03 3.21 6.53
C TYR A 346 -11.44 3.70 6.82
N GLN A 347 -11.84 3.68 8.11
CA GLN A 347 -13.15 4.16 8.55
C GLN A 347 -13.11 4.67 9.99
N THR A 348 -13.91 5.70 10.29
CA THR A 348 -14.12 6.16 11.66
C THR A 348 -14.88 5.10 12.48
N ASP A 349 -15.99 4.59 11.93
CA ASP A 349 -16.79 3.53 12.52
C ASP A 349 -16.70 2.27 11.65
N SER A 350 -16.11 1.23 12.18
CA SER A 350 -15.95 -0.08 11.53
C SER A 350 -17.09 -1.05 11.87
N PHE A 351 -18.19 -0.57 12.45
CA PHE A 351 -19.38 -1.39 12.77
C PHE A 351 -19.08 -2.65 13.58
N GLY A 352 -18.02 -2.62 14.37
CA GLY A 352 -17.56 -3.75 15.19
C GLY A 352 -16.86 -4.88 14.44
N LYS A 353 -16.49 -4.68 13.16
CA LYS A 353 -15.86 -5.70 12.31
C LYS A 353 -14.35 -5.52 12.12
N GLY A 354 -13.72 -4.66 12.85
CA GLY A 354 -12.29 -4.35 12.73
C GLY A 354 -11.93 -3.23 13.67
N LYS A 355 -10.79 -2.58 13.42
CA LYS A 355 -10.45 -1.35 14.11
C LYS A 355 -11.03 -0.17 13.36
N GLY A 356 -11.52 0.80 14.10
CA GLY A 356 -12.02 2.07 13.58
C GLY A 356 -11.25 3.24 14.16
N GLY A 357 -11.77 4.46 13.92
CA GLY A 357 -11.14 5.71 14.35
C GLY A 357 -10.06 6.18 13.38
N ASP A 358 -10.06 5.66 12.16
CA ASP A 358 -8.97 5.81 11.22
C ASP A 358 -9.38 6.20 9.78
N PRO A 359 -10.25 7.21 9.60
CA PRO A 359 -10.65 7.68 8.27
C PRO A 359 -9.42 8.19 7.49
N VAL A 360 -9.59 8.39 6.19
CA VAL A 360 -8.57 9.08 5.38
C VAL A 360 -8.67 10.59 5.61
N LEU A 361 -7.58 11.21 6.02
CA LEU A 361 -7.43 12.66 6.17
C LEU A 361 -6.80 13.23 4.90
N LEU A 362 -7.61 13.87 4.04
CA LEU A 362 -7.21 14.31 2.73
C LEU A 362 -7.04 15.84 2.68
N SER A 363 -5.81 16.32 2.69
CA SER A 363 -5.47 17.74 2.57
C SER A 363 -5.27 18.10 1.10
N VAL A 364 -6.17 18.96 0.57
CA VAL A 364 -6.07 19.46 -0.81
C VAL A 364 -5.23 20.73 -0.86
N GLN A 365 -4.50 20.96 -1.96
CA GLN A 365 -3.62 22.12 -2.14
C GLN A 365 -2.72 22.33 -0.90
N ASP A 366 -2.19 21.24 -0.38
CA ASP A 366 -1.41 21.26 0.86
C ASP A 366 -0.16 22.13 0.70
N ALA A 367 0.14 22.92 1.73
CA ALA A 367 1.19 23.92 1.68
C ALA A 367 2.60 23.35 1.92
N SER A 368 2.71 22.07 2.33
CA SER A 368 3.99 21.43 2.65
C SER A 368 4.80 21.01 1.42
N GLY A 369 4.22 21.08 0.20
CA GLY A 369 4.92 20.71 -1.02
C GLY A 369 4.30 21.28 -2.29
N THR A 370 4.96 20.98 -3.42
CA THR A 370 4.49 21.29 -4.78
C THR A 370 4.96 20.21 -5.75
N ASN A 371 4.25 20.05 -6.87
CA ASN A 371 4.62 19.12 -7.96
C ASN A 371 4.74 17.65 -7.51
N ASP A 372 3.97 17.24 -6.54
CA ASP A 372 3.99 15.93 -5.92
C ASP A 372 2.62 15.63 -5.31
N ALA A 373 2.44 14.42 -4.80
CA ALA A 373 1.37 14.00 -3.90
C ALA A 373 1.94 12.95 -2.94
N LYS A 374 1.28 12.70 -1.80
CA LYS A 374 1.77 11.73 -0.81
C LYS A 374 0.62 11.06 -0.10
N PHE A 375 0.70 9.76 0.05
CA PHE A 375 -0.14 9.02 0.98
C PHE A 375 0.70 8.47 2.15
N PHE A 376 0.18 8.63 3.32
CA PHE A 376 0.80 8.18 4.55
C PHE A 376 0.02 6.99 5.08
N HIS A 377 0.58 5.81 4.84
CA HIS A 377 -0.01 4.52 5.15
C HIS A 377 0.28 4.11 6.58
N THR A 378 -0.67 4.27 7.44
CA THR A 378 -0.60 3.94 8.87
C THR A 378 -1.08 2.52 9.15
N PRO A 379 -0.64 1.90 10.26
CA PRO A 379 -1.25 0.67 10.76
C PRO A 379 -2.76 0.83 10.97
N ASP A 380 -3.48 -0.29 10.86
CA ASP A 380 -4.91 -0.40 11.13
C ASP A 380 -5.29 0.15 12.51
N GLY A 381 -6.31 1.00 12.55
CA GLY A 381 -6.73 1.78 13.72
C GLY A 381 -6.01 3.13 13.88
N GLN A 382 -5.23 3.56 12.87
CA GLN A 382 -4.60 4.88 12.80
C GLN A 382 -4.98 5.53 11.47
N PRO A 383 -5.46 6.79 11.45
CA PRO A 383 -5.93 7.44 10.23
C PRO A 383 -4.89 7.49 9.12
N GLY A 384 -5.30 7.18 7.89
CA GLY A 384 -4.50 7.45 6.71
C GLY A 384 -4.47 8.94 6.40
N ARG A 385 -3.39 9.44 5.80
CA ARG A 385 -3.33 10.85 5.38
C ARG A 385 -2.90 10.96 3.94
N CYS A 386 -3.65 11.72 3.16
CA CYS A 386 -3.34 12.04 1.77
C CYS A 386 -3.04 13.53 1.63
N LEU A 387 -1.89 13.90 1.10
CA LEU A 387 -1.51 15.28 0.79
C LEU A 387 -1.47 15.46 -0.72
N MET A 388 -2.33 16.33 -1.22
CA MET A 388 -2.39 16.67 -2.64
C MET A 388 -1.84 18.08 -2.85
N PHE A 389 -0.85 18.22 -3.72
CA PHE A 389 -0.15 19.49 -3.93
C PHE A 389 -0.60 20.20 -5.20
N ILE A 390 -0.20 21.48 -5.28
CA ILE A 390 -0.33 22.28 -6.49
C ILE A 390 0.87 22.00 -7.40
N PHE A 391 0.59 21.79 -8.70
CA PHE A 391 1.59 21.60 -9.75
C PHE A 391 1.86 22.93 -10.46
N THR A 392 3.12 23.30 -10.53
CA THR A 392 3.60 24.61 -11.03
C THR A 392 4.19 24.58 -12.43
N ALA A 393 4.04 23.46 -13.14
CA ALA A 393 4.53 23.30 -14.52
C ALA A 393 3.84 24.22 -15.53
N THR A 394 2.68 24.78 -15.20
CA THR A 394 1.89 25.68 -16.05
C THR A 394 1.58 27.01 -15.38
N ARG A 395 1.06 27.96 -16.14
CA ARG A 395 0.50 29.22 -15.64
C ARG A 395 -0.88 29.44 -16.27
N PRO A 396 -1.96 29.47 -15.47
CA PRO A 396 -1.96 29.25 -14.00
C PRO A 396 -1.42 27.85 -13.65
N ALA A 397 -1.00 27.70 -12.38
CA ALA A 397 -0.66 26.41 -11.78
C ALA A 397 -1.88 25.49 -11.77
N ARG A 398 -1.68 24.19 -11.67
CA ARG A 398 -2.77 23.19 -11.71
C ARG A 398 -2.90 22.47 -10.38
N ASP A 399 -4.14 22.17 -10.02
CA ASP A 399 -4.44 21.45 -8.78
C ASP A 399 -4.30 19.94 -9.00
N GLY A 400 -3.47 19.28 -8.19
CA GLY A 400 -3.26 17.83 -8.27
C GLY A 400 -4.54 17.01 -8.04
N VAL A 401 -5.48 17.53 -7.26
CA VAL A 401 -6.76 16.86 -7.00
C VAL A 401 -7.66 16.78 -8.25
N MET A 402 -7.49 17.69 -9.19
CA MET A 402 -8.25 17.69 -10.45
C MET A 402 -7.67 16.75 -11.51
N GLN A 403 -6.76 15.88 -11.08
CA GLN A 403 -6.18 14.77 -11.81
C GLN A 403 -6.47 13.48 -11.02
N ASN A 404 -7.57 12.81 -11.34
CA ASN A 404 -8.09 11.67 -10.55
C ASN A 404 -7.08 10.51 -10.46
N ASP A 405 -6.32 10.25 -11.52
CA ASP A 405 -5.33 9.16 -11.52
C ASP A 405 -4.25 9.34 -10.45
N ILE A 406 -3.82 10.57 -10.14
CA ILE A 406 -2.89 10.83 -9.04
C ILE A 406 -3.57 10.57 -7.70
N LEU A 407 -4.77 11.08 -7.48
CA LEU A 407 -5.47 10.88 -6.21
C LEU A 407 -5.78 9.38 -5.95
N ILE A 408 -6.21 8.65 -6.97
CA ILE A 408 -6.46 7.19 -6.88
C ILE A 408 -5.15 6.44 -6.60
N HIS A 409 -4.05 6.85 -7.23
CA HIS A 409 -2.71 6.32 -6.94
C HIS A 409 -2.37 6.46 -5.46
N GLU A 410 -2.51 7.66 -4.91
CA GLU A 410 -2.21 7.93 -3.49
C GLU A 410 -3.09 7.08 -2.54
N LEU A 411 -4.40 7.03 -2.78
CA LEU A 411 -5.31 6.21 -1.97
C LEU A 411 -4.93 4.72 -2.02
N THR A 412 -4.38 4.26 -3.14
CA THR A 412 -3.98 2.86 -3.32
C THR A 412 -2.75 2.49 -2.49
N HIS A 413 -1.88 3.43 -2.12
CA HIS A 413 -0.84 3.17 -1.12
C HIS A 413 -1.43 2.72 0.23
N GLY A 414 -2.57 3.28 0.62
CA GLY A 414 -3.30 2.83 1.81
C GLY A 414 -3.75 1.37 1.71
N LEU A 415 -4.39 1.02 0.61
CA LEU A 415 -4.83 -0.36 0.32
C LEU A 415 -3.65 -1.34 0.37
N THR A 416 -2.60 -1.08 -0.40
CA THR A 416 -1.49 -2.03 -0.59
C THR A 416 -0.72 -2.28 0.69
N ASN A 417 -0.47 -1.23 1.47
CA ASN A 417 0.27 -1.33 2.72
C ASN A 417 -0.52 -1.97 3.86
N ARG A 418 -1.85 -1.82 3.87
CA ARG A 418 -2.69 -2.48 4.89
C ARG A 418 -3.01 -3.92 4.56
N MET A 419 -3.36 -4.24 3.33
CA MET A 419 -3.68 -5.62 2.96
C MET A 419 -2.45 -6.53 2.98
N THR A 420 -1.27 -6.01 2.63
CA THR A 420 -0.03 -6.80 2.71
C THR A 420 0.46 -6.87 4.16
N GLY A 421 0.45 -8.09 4.74
CA GLY A 421 0.97 -8.34 6.09
C GLY A 421 0.03 -7.99 7.24
N GLY A 422 -1.28 -7.99 7.00
CA GLY A 422 -2.30 -8.01 8.06
C GLY A 422 -2.44 -6.69 8.83
N GLY A 423 -2.61 -5.58 8.12
CA GLY A 423 -2.92 -4.26 8.70
C GLY A 423 -1.75 -3.58 9.42
N THR A 424 -0.51 -4.06 9.23
CA THR A 424 0.65 -3.50 9.96
C THR A 424 1.26 -2.28 9.30
N ALA A 425 1.02 -2.07 8.01
CA ALA A 425 1.69 -1.09 7.15
C ALA A 425 3.24 -1.22 7.14
N ARG A 426 3.78 -2.39 7.51
CA ARG A 426 5.24 -2.66 7.62
C ARG A 426 5.78 -3.60 6.55
N CYS A 427 4.94 -4.06 5.65
CA CYS A 427 5.24 -5.16 4.72
C CYS A 427 5.49 -4.74 3.28
N LEU A 428 5.72 -3.44 3.01
CA LEU A 428 6.25 -2.90 1.76
C LEU A 428 7.41 -1.95 2.05
N GLN A 429 8.49 -2.46 2.68
CA GLN A 429 9.59 -1.64 3.17
C GLN A 429 10.90 -1.83 2.39
N THR A 430 11.10 -2.99 1.74
CA THR A 430 12.26 -3.19 0.85
C THR A 430 12.10 -2.37 -0.43
N LEU A 431 13.19 -2.12 -1.16
CA LEU A 431 13.12 -1.30 -2.37
C LEU A 431 12.21 -1.93 -3.44
N GLU A 432 12.30 -3.25 -3.66
CA GLU A 432 11.45 -3.97 -4.61
C GLU A 432 9.97 -3.95 -4.17
N ALA A 433 9.69 -4.18 -2.89
CA ALA A 433 8.34 -4.18 -2.36
C ALA A 433 7.69 -2.78 -2.42
N ARG A 434 8.46 -1.71 -2.22
CA ARG A 434 7.97 -0.34 -2.42
C ARG A 434 7.68 -0.06 -3.88
N GLY A 435 8.56 -0.51 -4.78
CA GLY A 435 8.30 -0.43 -6.21
C GLY A 435 7.04 -1.19 -6.62
N LEU A 436 6.78 -2.35 -6.02
CA LEU A 436 5.49 -3.03 -6.17
C LEU A 436 4.34 -2.13 -5.68
N GLY A 437 4.47 -1.45 -4.53
CA GLY A 437 3.49 -0.49 -4.02
C GLY A 437 3.16 0.60 -5.04
N GLU A 438 4.19 1.20 -5.66
CA GLU A 438 4.03 2.18 -6.75
C GLU A 438 3.28 1.58 -7.96
N GLY A 439 3.69 0.40 -8.38
CA GLY A 439 3.09 -0.25 -9.56
C GLY A 439 1.66 -0.72 -9.34
N TRP A 440 1.30 -1.17 -8.14
CA TRP A 440 -0.08 -1.47 -7.77
C TRP A 440 -0.94 -0.21 -7.82
N SER A 441 -0.41 0.93 -7.35
CA SER A 441 -1.11 2.21 -7.30
C SER A 441 -1.42 2.73 -8.71
N ASP A 442 -0.44 2.70 -9.61
CA ASP A 442 -0.65 3.07 -11.02
C ASP A 442 -1.64 2.13 -11.73
N ALA A 443 -1.60 0.81 -11.42
CA ALA A 443 -2.50 -0.15 -12.04
C ALA A 443 -3.96 0.02 -11.62
N VAL A 444 -4.23 0.42 -10.37
CA VAL A 444 -5.59 0.75 -9.93
C VAL A 444 -6.06 2.05 -10.57
N ALA A 445 -5.20 3.06 -10.68
CA ALA A 445 -5.52 4.31 -11.38
C ALA A 445 -5.83 4.07 -12.86
N ASP A 446 -5.06 3.24 -13.54
CA ASP A 446 -5.30 2.79 -14.92
C ASP A 446 -6.65 2.07 -15.04
N TRP A 447 -6.95 1.13 -14.12
CA TRP A 447 -8.21 0.41 -14.10
C TRP A 447 -9.42 1.35 -13.97
N PHE A 448 -9.37 2.34 -13.07
CA PHE A 448 -10.45 3.32 -12.94
C PHE A 448 -10.64 4.12 -14.22
N ALA A 449 -9.55 4.64 -14.79
CA ALA A 449 -9.60 5.45 -16.02
C ALA A 449 -10.11 4.67 -17.24
N GLN A 450 -10.00 3.34 -17.24
CA GLN A 450 -10.40 2.47 -18.34
C GLN A 450 -11.60 1.56 -18.03
N SER A 451 -12.30 1.80 -16.92
CA SER A 451 -13.37 0.93 -16.43
C SER A 451 -14.51 0.71 -17.45
N ASP A 452 -14.77 1.68 -18.33
CA ASP A 452 -15.79 1.62 -19.38
C ASP A 452 -15.24 1.23 -20.76
N ASN A 453 -13.93 1.06 -20.90
CA ASN A 453 -13.28 0.82 -22.20
C ASN A 453 -13.42 -0.64 -22.61
N VAL A 454 -14.01 -0.87 -23.79
CA VAL A 454 -14.12 -2.22 -24.40
C VAL A 454 -12.78 -2.76 -24.93
N SER A 455 -11.77 -1.90 -25.02
CA SER A 455 -10.39 -2.21 -25.39
C SER A 455 -9.46 -1.33 -24.59
N ILE A 456 -8.50 -1.92 -23.91
CA ILE A 456 -7.53 -1.18 -23.12
C ILE A 456 -6.56 -0.45 -24.04
N VAL A 457 -6.36 0.84 -23.78
CA VAL A 457 -5.48 1.73 -24.55
C VAL A 457 -4.28 2.15 -23.71
N ASP A 458 -3.24 2.67 -24.36
CA ASP A 458 -2.06 3.17 -23.64
C ASP A 458 -2.46 4.20 -22.57
N PHE A 459 -1.87 4.08 -21.39
CA PHE A 459 -2.19 4.91 -20.23
C PHE A 459 -0.99 5.72 -19.75
N THR A 460 -1.22 6.97 -19.38
CA THR A 460 -0.21 7.88 -18.82
C THR A 460 -0.74 8.57 -17.57
N THR A 461 -0.01 8.50 -16.47
CA THR A 461 -0.37 9.12 -15.20
C THR A 461 0.04 10.58 -15.15
N GLY A 462 -0.82 11.49 -14.68
CA GLY A 462 -0.48 12.89 -14.37
C GLY A 462 -0.20 13.79 -15.58
N ASN A 463 -0.71 13.44 -16.74
CA ASN A 463 -0.39 14.13 -18.00
C ASN A 463 -0.92 15.58 -18.04
N TRP A 464 -2.07 15.87 -17.41
CA TRP A 464 -2.62 17.21 -17.38
C TRP A 464 -1.85 18.13 -16.42
N VAL A 465 -1.61 17.72 -15.18
CA VAL A 465 -0.91 18.57 -14.19
C VAL A 465 0.49 18.96 -14.62
N LEU A 466 1.19 18.09 -15.36
CA LEU A 466 2.51 18.38 -15.92
C LEU A 466 2.47 19.08 -17.29
N ASN A 467 1.31 19.15 -17.94
CA ASN A 467 1.18 19.59 -19.34
C ASN A 467 2.12 18.80 -20.27
N ASN A 468 2.26 17.52 -20.01
CA ASN A 468 3.14 16.61 -20.72
C ASN A 468 2.37 15.34 -21.10
N ALA A 469 2.24 15.06 -22.39
CA ALA A 469 1.53 13.88 -22.88
C ALA A 469 2.11 12.56 -22.38
N GLY A 470 3.40 12.51 -22.03
CA GLY A 470 4.05 11.34 -21.42
C GLY A 470 3.76 11.15 -19.93
N GLY A 471 3.14 12.15 -19.26
CA GLY A 471 2.85 12.11 -17.84
C GLY A 471 4.09 12.17 -16.93
N VAL A 472 3.96 11.61 -15.73
CA VAL A 472 5.00 11.59 -14.69
C VAL A 472 5.96 10.40 -14.82
N ARG A 473 5.59 9.38 -15.59
CA ARG A 473 6.38 8.16 -15.77
C ARG A 473 7.29 8.24 -17.00
N SER A 474 8.30 7.39 -17.04
CA SER A 474 9.29 7.41 -18.12
C SER A 474 8.73 6.93 -19.47
N LYS A 475 7.66 6.13 -19.47
CA LYS A 475 6.94 5.62 -20.63
C LYS A 475 5.45 5.46 -20.32
N PRO A 476 4.55 5.58 -21.32
CA PRO A 476 3.17 5.12 -21.17
C PRO A 476 3.11 3.65 -20.81
N TYR A 477 2.11 3.22 -20.05
CA TYR A 477 1.76 1.81 -19.92
C TYR A 477 1.13 1.34 -21.22
N SER A 478 1.64 0.27 -21.80
CA SER A 478 1.26 -0.18 -23.13
C SER A 478 1.44 -1.68 -23.30
N THR A 479 0.56 -2.29 -24.08
CA THR A 479 0.74 -3.67 -24.57
C THR A 479 1.81 -3.79 -25.64
N SER A 480 2.09 -2.67 -26.35
CA SER A 480 3.12 -2.61 -27.39
C SER A 480 4.52 -2.53 -26.80
N THR A 481 5.37 -3.50 -27.14
CA THR A 481 6.79 -3.48 -26.75
C THR A 481 7.59 -2.40 -27.47
N ALA A 482 7.08 -1.82 -28.56
CA ALA A 482 7.68 -0.67 -29.22
C ALA A 482 7.44 0.64 -28.44
N VAL A 483 6.35 0.74 -27.69
CA VAL A 483 6.03 1.88 -26.81
C VAL A 483 6.67 1.69 -25.45
N ASN A 484 6.46 0.53 -24.83
CA ASN A 484 7.02 0.20 -23.51
C ASN A 484 7.69 -1.18 -23.56
N ASP A 485 9.01 -1.17 -23.58
CA ASP A 485 9.87 -2.36 -23.67
C ASP A 485 10.30 -2.93 -22.31
N LYS A 486 9.80 -2.35 -21.19
CA LYS A 486 10.17 -2.76 -19.84
C LYS A 486 9.83 -4.23 -19.57
N LYS A 487 10.78 -4.94 -18.97
CA LYS A 487 10.70 -6.34 -18.57
C LYS A 487 11.18 -6.52 -17.14
N TYR A 488 11.04 -7.71 -16.58
CA TYR A 488 11.51 -8.03 -15.25
C TYR A 488 12.98 -7.66 -15.02
N SER A 489 13.85 -7.98 -15.97
CA SER A 489 15.28 -7.65 -15.88
C SER A 489 15.57 -6.14 -15.85
N THR A 490 14.62 -5.29 -16.25
CA THR A 490 14.78 -3.83 -16.22
C THR A 490 15.02 -3.30 -14.81
N ILE A 491 14.49 -3.97 -13.77
CA ILE A 491 14.66 -3.53 -12.38
C ILE A 491 16.07 -3.78 -11.83
N ALA A 492 16.90 -4.57 -12.53
CA ALA A 492 18.25 -4.82 -12.11
C ALA A 492 19.08 -3.52 -12.06
N GLY A 493 19.61 -3.21 -10.90
CA GLY A 493 20.43 -2.00 -10.69
C GLY A 493 19.66 -0.69 -10.54
N LEU A 494 18.32 -0.68 -10.60
CA LEU A 494 17.52 0.47 -10.20
C LEU A 494 17.63 0.68 -8.69
N ASN A 495 17.59 1.92 -8.24
CA ASN A 495 17.72 2.31 -6.83
C ASN A 495 16.60 3.27 -6.37
N GLU A 496 15.53 3.32 -7.16
CA GLU A 496 14.38 4.21 -6.95
C GLU A 496 13.08 3.45 -7.20
N GLU A 497 12.13 3.58 -6.26
CA GLU A 497 10.91 2.79 -6.21
C GLU A 497 9.97 3.01 -7.40
N HIS A 498 9.81 4.25 -7.88
CA HIS A 498 8.88 4.54 -8.99
C HIS A 498 9.32 3.88 -10.30
N TYR A 499 10.64 3.84 -10.60
CA TYR A 499 11.11 3.15 -11.80
C TYR A 499 10.91 1.63 -11.73
N ILE A 500 10.98 1.04 -10.53
CA ILE A 500 10.62 -0.37 -10.31
C ILE A 500 9.10 -0.53 -10.48
N GLY A 501 8.32 0.40 -9.94
CA GLY A 501 6.87 0.45 -10.06
C GLY A 501 6.37 0.49 -11.49
N GLU A 502 7.03 1.27 -12.37
CA GLU A 502 6.69 1.32 -13.79
C GLU A 502 6.79 -0.04 -14.49
N VAL A 503 7.71 -0.91 -14.07
CA VAL A 503 7.83 -2.26 -14.62
C VAL A 503 6.63 -3.11 -14.22
N TRP A 504 6.29 -3.06 -12.94
CA TRP A 504 5.15 -3.83 -12.40
C TRP A 504 3.82 -3.34 -12.95
N ALA A 505 3.58 -2.03 -12.96
CA ALA A 505 2.36 -1.45 -13.51
C ALA A 505 2.18 -1.78 -15.00
N ASN A 506 3.27 -1.76 -15.79
CA ASN A 506 3.17 -2.16 -17.20
C ASN A 506 2.82 -3.64 -17.38
N MET A 507 3.31 -4.54 -16.50
CA MET A 507 2.88 -5.95 -16.51
C MET A 507 1.39 -6.07 -16.18
N LEU A 508 0.90 -5.33 -15.19
CA LEU A 508 -0.51 -5.34 -14.79
C LEU A 508 -1.42 -4.72 -15.86
N HIS A 509 -0.98 -3.65 -16.54
CA HIS A 509 -1.67 -3.11 -17.71
C HIS A 509 -1.86 -4.17 -18.80
N ASN A 510 -0.82 -4.97 -19.07
CA ASN A 510 -0.92 -6.08 -20.02
C ASN A 510 -1.89 -7.16 -19.52
N VAL A 511 -1.89 -7.47 -18.21
CA VAL A 511 -2.85 -8.43 -17.63
C VAL A 511 -4.28 -7.92 -17.76
N LEU A 512 -4.54 -6.64 -17.49
CA LEU A 512 -5.85 -6.01 -17.67
C LEU A 512 -6.31 -6.13 -19.14
N ALA A 513 -5.43 -5.78 -20.07
CA ALA A 513 -5.73 -5.82 -21.50
C ALA A 513 -6.09 -7.25 -21.98
N GLU A 514 -5.31 -8.25 -21.61
CA GLU A 514 -5.56 -9.63 -22.00
C GLU A 514 -6.83 -10.22 -21.37
N LEU A 515 -7.10 -9.87 -20.09
CA LEU A 515 -8.34 -10.28 -19.43
C LEU A 515 -9.58 -9.64 -20.10
N VAL A 516 -9.51 -8.34 -20.43
CA VAL A 516 -10.58 -7.63 -21.13
C VAL A 516 -10.78 -8.19 -22.54
N LEU A 517 -9.70 -8.47 -23.25
CA LEU A 517 -9.76 -9.09 -24.58
C LEU A 517 -10.45 -10.48 -24.52
N ALA A 518 -10.10 -11.29 -23.52
CA ALA A 518 -10.62 -12.65 -23.41
C ALA A 518 -12.05 -12.74 -22.85
N ARG A 519 -12.47 -11.80 -21.98
CA ARG A 519 -13.69 -11.89 -21.17
C ARG A 519 -14.65 -10.71 -21.32
N GLY A 520 -14.27 -9.67 -22.09
CA GLY A 520 -15.07 -8.45 -22.24
C GLY A 520 -15.06 -7.57 -20.99
N VAL A 521 -15.96 -6.59 -20.96
CA VAL A 521 -16.04 -5.52 -19.96
C VAL A 521 -17.43 -5.51 -19.32
N SER A 522 -17.49 -5.37 -18.01
CA SER A 522 -18.69 -4.96 -17.28
C SER A 522 -18.72 -3.45 -17.12
N LYS A 523 -19.83 -2.81 -17.48
CA LYS A 523 -20.08 -1.39 -17.20
C LYS A 523 -20.43 -1.13 -15.74
N ASN A 524 -20.75 -2.18 -14.99
CA ASN A 524 -21.09 -2.11 -13.57
C ASN A 524 -19.89 -2.48 -12.67
N ALA A 525 -18.67 -2.54 -13.21
CA ALA A 525 -17.49 -2.96 -12.44
C ALA A 525 -17.23 -2.07 -11.20
N LEU A 526 -17.69 -0.82 -11.20
CA LEU A 526 -17.57 0.06 -10.03
C LEU A 526 -18.56 -0.28 -8.90
N THR A 527 -19.63 -1.04 -9.18
CA THR A 527 -20.68 -1.34 -8.19
C THR A 527 -20.94 -2.83 -8.02
N ASP A 528 -20.38 -3.68 -8.89
CA ASP A 528 -20.56 -5.14 -8.86
C ASP A 528 -19.24 -5.86 -9.10
N ALA A 529 -18.71 -6.45 -8.04
CA ALA A 529 -17.48 -7.25 -8.06
C ALA A 529 -17.73 -8.76 -8.32
N SER A 530 -18.98 -9.20 -8.50
CA SER A 530 -19.34 -10.62 -8.60
C SER A 530 -19.15 -11.22 -10.00
N GLY A 531 -18.89 -10.38 -11.01
CA GLY A 531 -18.82 -10.79 -12.41
C GLY A 531 -17.56 -11.56 -12.79
N THR A 532 -17.58 -12.10 -14.03
CA THR A 532 -16.45 -12.81 -14.64
C THR A 532 -15.88 -12.10 -15.86
N THR A 533 -16.27 -10.84 -16.11
CA THR A 533 -15.71 -9.98 -17.16
C THR A 533 -14.29 -9.54 -16.81
N GLY A 534 -13.49 -9.24 -17.81
CA GLY A 534 -12.05 -9.02 -17.66
C GLY A 534 -11.67 -7.92 -16.67
N ASN A 535 -12.36 -6.78 -16.68
CA ASN A 535 -12.12 -5.69 -15.76
C ASN A 535 -12.51 -6.04 -14.31
N VAL A 536 -13.58 -6.81 -14.09
CA VAL A 536 -13.99 -7.31 -12.76
C VAL A 536 -13.00 -8.35 -12.27
N VAL A 537 -12.62 -9.31 -13.11
CA VAL A 537 -11.63 -10.34 -12.78
C VAL A 537 -10.30 -9.67 -12.39
N PHE A 538 -9.83 -8.70 -13.16
CA PHE A 538 -8.57 -8.02 -12.89
C PHE A 538 -8.51 -7.43 -11.48
N LEU A 539 -9.49 -6.60 -11.10
CA LEU A 539 -9.46 -5.94 -9.79
C LEU A 539 -9.64 -6.94 -8.63
N ASN A 540 -10.45 -7.98 -8.80
CA ASN A 540 -10.53 -9.08 -7.84
C ASN A 540 -9.17 -9.76 -7.64
N LEU A 541 -8.46 -10.09 -8.73
CA LEU A 541 -7.15 -10.74 -8.65
C LEU A 541 -6.11 -9.82 -8.00
N LEU A 542 -6.16 -8.53 -8.28
CA LEU A 542 -5.28 -7.52 -7.68
C LEU A 542 -5.48 -7.46 -6.16
N VAL A 543 -6.70 -7.20 -5.70
CA VAL A 543 -7.02 -7.04 -4.27
C VAL A 543 -6.76 -8.33 -3.49
N LYS A 544 -7.17 -9.48 -4.02
CA LYS A 544 -6.91 -10.77 -3.34
C LYS A 544 -5.44 -11.17 -3.40
N GLY A 545 -4.72 -10.80 -4.45
CA GLY A 545 -3.26 -10.97 -4.54
C GLY A 545 -2.51 -10.23 -3.45
N LEU A 546 -2.93 -9.00 -3.13
CA LEU A 546 -2.35 -8.21 -2.03
C LEU A 546 -2.46 -8.91 -0.66
N ALA A 547 -3.60 -9.55 -0.38
CA ALA A 547 -3.81 -10.29 0.86
C ALA A 547 -3.01 -11.60 0.93
N LEU A 548 -2.75 -12.23 -0.23
CA LEU A 548 -2.04 -13.51 -0.34
C LEU A 548 -0.52 -13.34 -0.33
N GLN A 549 0.02 -12.24 -0.89
CA GLN A 549 1.47 -12.07 -1.02
C GLN A 549 2.18 -12.01 0.34
N PRO A 550 3.47 -12.39 0.41
CA PRO A 550 4.21 -12.36 1.67
C PRO A 550 4.56 -10.92 2.07
N CYS A 551 5.00 -10.75 3.31
CA CYS A 551 5.63 -9.50 3.74
C CYS A 551 6.88 -9.22 2.91
N ASN A 552 7.04 -7.98 2.43
CA ASN A 552 8.11 -7.55 1.54
C ASN A 552 8.24 -8.44 0.27
N PRO A 553 7.17 -8.52 -0.54
CA PRO A 553 7.14 -9.38 -1.72
C PRO A 553 8.15 -8.95 -2.79
N THR A 554 8.56 -9.92 -3.60
CA THR A 554 9.24 -9.69 -4.88
C THR A 554 8.24 -9.74 -6.03
N LEU A 555 8.61 -9.28 -7.23
CA LEU A 555 7.75 -9.39 -8.41
C LEU A 555 7.32 -10.84 -8.69
N PRO A 556 8.20 -11.87 -8.62
CA PRO A 556 7.75 -13.25 -8.73
C PRO A 556 6.74 -13.66 -7.66
N ALA A 557 6.90 -13.25 -6.41
CA ALA A 557 5.97 -13.56 -5.33
C ALA A 557 4.60 -12.89 -5.55
N ALA A 558 4.58 -11.63 -5.99
CA ALA A 558 3.35 -10.90 -6.31
C ALA A 558 2.60 -11.53 -7.50
N ARG A 559 3.31 -11.94 -8.57
CA ARG A 559 2.75 -12.73 -9.68
C ARG A 559 2.10 -14.01 -9.18
N ASP A 560 2.81 -14.79 -8.36
CA ASP A 560 2.32 -16.07 -7.84
C ASP A 560 1.08 -15.88 -6.96
N ALA A 561 1.02 -14.78 -6.20
CA ALA A 561 -0.16 -14.41 -5.41
C ALA A 561 -1.38 -14.11 -6.29
N ILE A 562 -1.21 -13.39 -7.40
CA ILE A 562 -2.29 -13.14 -8.40
C ILE A 562 -2.79 -14.45 -9.00
N ILE A 563 -1.88 -15.35 -9.37
CA ILE A 563 -2.24 -16.65 -9.96
C ILE A 563 -2.93 -17.54 -8.92
N GLN A 564 -2.51 -17.48 -7.66
CA GLN A 564 -3.21 -18.18 -6.57
C GLN A 564 -4.60 -17.57 -6.30
N ALA A 565 -4.75 -16.24 -6.40
CA ALA A 565 -6.06 -15.60 -6.31
C ALA A 565 -7.00 -16.10 -7.42
N ASP A 566 -6.52 -16.27 -8.65
CA ASP A 566 -7.30 -16.87 -9.75
C ASP A 566 -7.71 -18.32 -9.43
N GLN A 567 -6.81 -19.12 -8.85
CA GLN A 567 -7.15 -20.47 -8.42
C GLN A 567 -8.24 -20.46 -7.35
N ASN A 568 -8.19 -19.52 -6.41
CA ASN A 568 -9.15 -19.44 -5.32
C ASN A 568 -10.54 -18.96 -5.77
N LEU A 569 -10.60 -17.94 -6.65
CA LEU A 569 -11.84 -17.29 -7.07
C LEU A 569 -12.47 -17.94 -8.31
N TYR A 570 -11.65 -18.35 -9.26
CA TYR A 570 -12.08 -18.77 -10.60
C TYR A 570 -11.61 -20.17 -10.97
N ALA A 571 -11.20 -20.97 -9.96
CA ALA A 571 -10.71 -22.35 -10.14
C ALA A 571 -9.56 -22.47 -11.16
N GLY A 572 -8.74 -21.42 -11.30
CA GLY A 572 -7.62 -21.37 -12.24
C GLY A 572 -8.05 -21.09 -13.68
N GLY A 573 -9.25 -20.57 -13.90
CA GLY A 573 -9.80 -20.34 -15.24
C GLY A 573 -9.06 -19.28 -16.08
N ASN A 574 -8.15 -18.50 -15.46
CA ASN A 574 -7.30 -17.54 -16.14
C ASN A 574 -5.80 -17.90 -16.05
N LYS A 575 -5.46 -19.02 -15.41
CA LYS A 575 -4.08 -19.38 -15.08
C LYS A 575 -3.12 -19.27 -16.26
N CYS A 576 -3.47 -19.85 -17.41
CA CYS A 576 -2.57 -19.84 -18.56
C CYS A 576 -2.49 -18.47 -19.24
N LEU A 577 -3.59 -17.71 -19.26
CA LEU A 577 -3.57 -16.31 -19.71
C LEU A 577 -2.60 -15.50 -18.85
N LEU A 578 -2.73 -15.57 -17.53
CA LEU A 578 -1.87 -14.84 -16.58
C LEU A 578 -0.38 -15.23 -16.76
N TRP A 579 -0.07 -16.54 -16.83
CA TRP A 579 1.31 -16.99 -17.04
C TRP A 579 1.89 -16.49 -18.35
N LYS A 580 1.16 -16.59 -19.47
CA LYS A 580 1.61 -16.12 -20.79
C LYS A 580 1.84 -14.61 -20.77
N THR A 581 0.95 -13.85 -20.15
CA THR A 581 1.05 -12.39 -20.06
C THR A 581 2.27 -11.96 -19.24
N PHE A 582 2.48 -12.52 -18.06
CA PHE A 582 3.68 -12.22 -17.26
C PHE A 582 4.98 -12.66 -17.94
N ALA A 583 4.98 -13.83 -18.56
CA ALA A 583 6.15 -14.36 -19.29
C ALA A 583 6.52 -13.49 -20.50
N SER A 584 5.54 -12.85 -21.19
CA SER A 584 5.79 -11.92 -22.29
C SER A 584 6.63 -10.70 -21.86
N ARG A 585 6.58 -10.36 -20.57
CA ARG A 585 7.35 -9.28 -19.93
C ARG A 585 8.53 -9.81 -19.08
N GLY A 586 8.97 -11.05 -19.34
CA GLY A 586 10.13 -11.64 -18.69
C GLY A 586 9.87 -12.26 -17.33
N LEU A 587 8.61 -12.27 -16.83
CA LEU A 587 8.25 -12.76 -15.51
C LEU A 587 7.61 -14.18 -15.58
N GLY A 588 8.19 -15.06 -16.40
CA GLY A 588 7.78 -16.47 -16.52
C GLY A 588 8.25 -17.35 -15.35
N VAL A 589 8.00 -18.66 -15.43
CA VAL A 589 8.24 -19.65 -14.36
C VAL A 589 9.67 -19.62 -13.81
N GLY A 590 10.68 -19.44 -14.67
CA GLY A 590 12.10 -19.42 -14.28
C GLY A 590 12.63 -18.05 -13.87
N ALA A 591 11.78 -17.01 -13.84
CA ALA A 591 12.20 -15.65 -13.50
C ALA A 591 12.67 -15.55 -12.06
N LYS A 592 13.91 -15.14 -11.84
CA LYS A 592 14.52 -14.93 -10.53
C LYS A 592 15.76 -14.08 -10.64
N ASP A 593 16.16 -13.45 -9.54
CA ASP A 593 17.42 -12.69 -9.46
C ASP A 593 17.53 -11.65 -10.59
N TYR A 594 16.40 -11.02 -10.95
CA TYR A 594 16.26 -10.03 -12.02
C TYR A 594 16.68 -10.54 -13.41
N ARG A 595 16.54 -11.84 -13.64
CA ARG A 595 16.75 -12.48 -14.94
C ARG A 595 15.41 -12.86 -15.54
N ASP A 596 15.20 -12.42 -16.78
CA ASP A 596 13.98 -12.74 -17.53
C ASP A 596 13.83 -14.24 -17.75
N SER A 597 12.59 -14.69 -17.69
CA SER A 597 12.16 -15.98 -18.24
C SER A 597 10.87 -15.79 -19.04
N SER A 598 10.82 -16.38 -20.21
CA SER A 598 9.60 -16.49 -21.04
C SER A 598 8.89 -17.83 -20.87
N ASP A 599 9.37 -18.69 -19.97
CA ASP A 599 8.80 -20.02 -19.77
C ASP A 599 7.45 -19.93 -19.06
N VAL A 600 6.51 -20.76 -19.49
CA VAL A 600 5.21 -20.98 -18.85
C VAL A 600 5.10 -22.43 -18.35
N PRO A 601 4.19 -22.75 -17.41
CA PRO A 601 3.92 -24.11 -17.00
C PRO A 601 3.60 -25.01 -18.19
N LYS A 602 3.96 -26.29 -18.09
CA LYS A 602 3.77 -27.26 -19.20
C LYS A 602 2.34 -27.30 -19.71
N GLU A 603 1.38 -27.27 -18.81
CA GLU A 603 -0.05 -27.26 -19.12
C GLU A 603 -0.51 -26.00 -19.86
N CYS A 604 0.30 -24.95 -19.90
CA CYS A 604 0.00 -23.70 -20.59
C CYS A 604 0.78 -23.53 -21.91
N GLN A 605 1.59 -24.53 -22.31
CA GLN A 605 2.40 -24.46 -23.53
C GLN A 605 1.59 -24.79 -24.80
N ASP A 606 0.59 -25.64 -24.70
CA ASP A 606 -0.11 -26.25 -25.85
C ASP A 606 -1.36 -25.46 -26.31
N ASP A 607 -1.75 -24.37 -25.64
CA ASP A 607 -2.83 -23.48 -26.11
C ASP A 607 -2.34 -22.57 -27.24
N VAL A 608 -2.02 -23.14 -28.40
CA VAL A 608 -1.97 -22.41 -29.68
C VAL A 608 -3.38 -22.49 -30.28
N VAL A 609 -4.16 -21.45 -30.04
CA VAL A 609 -5.40 -21.22 -30.80
C VAL A 609 -5.08 -20.34 -32.01
#